data_66e33164c816b1a6c412f7b252a3e75e
#
_entry.id   66e33164c816b1a6c412f7b252a3e75e
#
_cell.length_a   1.000
_cell.length_b   1.000
_cell.length_c   1.000
_cell.angle_alpha   90.00
_cell.angle_beta   90.00
_cell.angle_gamma   90.00
#
_symmetry.space_group_name_H-M   'P 1'
#
loop_
_entity.id
_entity.type
_entity.pdbx_description
1 polymer ?
#
loop_
_entity_poly.entity_id
_entity_poly.type
_entity_poly.pdbx_seq_one_letter_code
_entity_poly.pdbx_strand_id
1 'polypeptide(L)'
;MYKLSQIPEEYKKKLITAEQAAALVKDGDRVSYGLGCAAPYDIDIEIGKRAKDLHGVEIVATTVVKDEPYAAYLNSDSNEQIRFATAHMNGFERKMSKDGRCWFIPILFNELPKYWENIDKLIIQVHPMDQWGNFNLGPQASDLRGLIRAAKTIILEVNQNMPKALGYETELNLCDVDYVVEGSNHPMPQIPNRAGTPVDDKIADYIIPMIEDGSTLQLGIGGIPSAVGRKLAESDVKDLSGHTEMLVDSYVDLYEAGKITVNIVFFRTATEILYIVHLGGQTE
;
A
#
# COMPACT_ATOMS: atom_id res chain seq x y z
N MET A 1 -9.69 10.77 -22.14
CA MET A 1 -9.92 9.30 -22.06
C MET A 1 -9.83 8.71 -23.46
N TYR A 2 -9.08 7.62 -23.65
CA TYR A 2 -8.95 6.97 -24.95
C TYR A 2 -10.23 6.21 -25.33
N LYS A 3 -10.48 6.05 -26.64
CA LYS A 3 -11.50 5.09 -27.09
C LYS A 3 -10.99 3.67 -26.84
N LEU A 4 -11.90 2.73 -26.56
CA LEU A 4 -11.53 1.32 -26.28
C LEU A 4 -10.61 0.72 -27.36
N SER A 5 -10.85 1.03 -28.64
CA SER A 5 -10.00 0.55 -29.74
C SER A 5 -8.58 1.13 -29.75
N GLN A 6 -8.32 2.21 -29.03
CA GLN A 6 -7.01 2.88 -28.97
C GLN A 6 -6.15 2.38 -27.79
N ILE A 7 -6.79 1.81 -26.76
CA ILE A 7 -6.12 1.41 -25.51
C ILE A 7 -4.90 0.52 -25.75
N PRO A 8 -4.95 -0.56 -26.57
CA PRO A 8 -3.79 -1.42 -26.78
C PRO A 8 -2.59 -0.71 -27.41
N GLU A 9 -2.83 0.20 -28.33
CA GLU A 9 -1.78 0.99 -28.99
C GLU A 9 -1.19 2.04 -28.05
N GLU A 10 -2.02 2.71 -27.26
CA GLU A 10 -1.57 3.69 -26.28
C GLU A 10 -0.78 3.02 -25.14
N TYR A 11 -1.18 1.81 -24.69
CA TYR A 11 -0.42 1.01 -23.75
C TYR A 11 0.99 0.71 -24.28
N LYS A 12 1.09 0.21 -25.52
CA LYS A 12 2.38 -0.10 -26.14
C LYS A 12 3.31 1.11 -26.24
N LYS A 13 2.77 2.30 -26.49
CA LYS A 13 3.57 3.53 -26.57
C LYS A 13 4.17 3.94 -25.23
N LYS A 14 3.50 3.59 -24.13
CA LYS A 14 3.95 3.90 -22.77
C LYS A 14 4.79 2.80 -22.14
N LEU A 15 4.88 1.65 -22.81
CA LEU A 15 5.63 0.50 -22.31
C LEU A 15 7.14 0.74 -22.44
N ILE A 16 7.83 0.63 -21.31
CA ILE A 16 9.28 0.73 -21.21
C ILE A 16 9.86 -0.38 -20.33
N THR A 17 11.17 -0.58 -20.36
CA THR A 17 11.84 -1.52 -19.44
C THR A 17 12.07 -0.89 -18.07
N ALA A 18 12.31 -1.72 -17.04
CA ALA A 18 12.67 -1.25 -15.70
C ALA A 18 13.97 -0.40 -15.73
N GLU A 19 14.95 -0.79 -16.55
CA GLU A 19 16.17 -0.02 -16.79
C GLU A 19 15.88 1.37 -17.37
N GLN A 20 15.00 1.45 -18.37
CA GLN A 20 14.58 2.73 -18.95
C GLN A 20 13.84 3.58 -17.93
N ALA A 21 12.95 2.98 -17.11
CA ALA A 21 12.27 3.67 -16.05
C ALA A 21 13.23 4.23 -14.99
N ALA A 22 14.19 3.42 -14.55
CA ALA A 22 15.25 3.86 -13.65
C ALA A 22 16.09 5.00 -14.24
N ALA A 23 16.35 4.98 -15.57
CA ALA A 23 17.08 6.02 -16.27
C ALA A 23 16.35 7.38 -16.29
N LEU A 24 15.04 7.42 -16.02
CA LEU A 24 14.29 8.66 -15.87
C LEU A 24 14.57 9.37 -14.54
N VAL A 25 15.05 8.66 -13.53
CA VAL A 25 15.45 9.26 -12.24
C VAL A 25 16.74 10.05 -12.44
N LYS A 26 16.72 11.33 -12.05
CA LYS A 26 17.80 12.29 -12.20
C LYS A 26 18.29 12.80 -10.85
N ASP A 27 19.47 13.43 -10.85
CA ASP A 27 20.00 14.12 -9.67
C ASP A 27 19.01 15.14 -9.14
N GLY A 28 18.85 15.15 -7.84
CA GLY A 28 17.93 16.05 -7.13
C GLY A 28 16.45 15.67 -7.20
N ASP A 29 16.07 14.60 -7.89
CA ASP A 29 14.67 14.16 -7.98
C ASP A 29 14.13 13.74 -6.61
N ARG A 30 12.89 14.09 -6.35
CA ARG A 30 12.07 13.56 -5.28
C ARG A 30 11.16 12.47 -5.84
N VAL A 31 11.46 11.22 -5.48
CA VAL A 31 10.78 10.02 -5.98
C VAL A 31 9.91 9.44 -4.90
N SER A 32 8.63 9.16 -5.19
CA SER A 32 7.77 8.45 -4.26
C SER A 32 7.58 7.00 -4.68
N TYR A 33 7.71 6.09 -3.71
CA TYR A 33 7.35 4.67 -3.83
C TYR A 33 5.96 4.36 -3.26
N GLY A 34 5.15 5.40 -3.03
CA GLY A 34 3.81 5.23 -2.49
C GLY A 34 3.81 4.71 -1.05
N LEU A 35 2.87 3.83 -0.76
CA LEU A 35 2.71 3.25 0.57
C LEU A 35 2.27 1.78 0.50
N GLY A 36 2.27 1.10 1.65
CA GLY A 36 1.85 -0.29 1.76
C GLY A 36 2.70 -1.18 0.86
N CYS A 37 2.05 -1.97 0.02
CA CYS A 37 2.70 -2.84 -0.96
C CYS A 37 2.94 -2.16 -2.33
N ALA A 38 2.85 -0.82 -2.42
CA ALA A 38 3.03 -0.07 -3.66
C ALA A 38 4.49 0.02 -4.13
N ALA A 39 5.45 -0.14 -3.23
CA ALA A 39 6.86 0.05 -3.59
C ALA A 39 7.28 -0.82 -4.78
N PRO A 40 7.93 -0.24 -5.81
CA PRO A 40 8.36 -1.00 -6.97
C PRO A 40 9.43 -2.02 -6.57
N TYR A 41 9.53 -3.10 -7.33
CA TYR A 41 10.53 -4.14 -7.13
C TYR A 41 11.63 -4.07 -8.19
N ASP A 42 11.26 -4.27 -9.45
CA ASP A 42 12.22 -4.31 -10.56
C ASP A 42 12.83 -2.94 -10.83
N ILE A 43 12.03 -1.88 -10.76
CA ILE A 43 12.53 -0.51 -10.97
C ILE A 43 13.45 -0.10 -9.83
N ASP A 44 13.18 -0.49 -8.57
CA ASP A 44 14.07 -0.24 -7.42
C ASP A 44 15.43 -0.93 -7.60
N ILE A 45 15.43 -2.18 -8.12
CA ILE A 45 16.67 -2.90 -8.46
C ILE A 45 17.49 -2.10 -9.50
N GLU A 46 16.86 -1.62 -10.55
CA GLU A 46 17.53 -0.87 -11.60
C GLU A 46 18.02 0.52 -11.12
N ILE A 47 17.26 1.19 -10.24
CA ILE A 47 17.74 2.42 -9.58
C ILE A 47 18.95 2.08 -8.70
N GLY A 48 18.92 0.95 -7.99
CA GLY A 48 20.04 0.46 -7.19
C GLY A 48 21.33 0.29 -8.01
N LYS A 49 21.24 -0.22 -9.24
CA LYS A 49 22.44 -0.36 -10.12
C LYS A 49 23.08 0.99 -10.46
N ARG A 50 22.31 2.07 -10.43
CA ARG A 50 22.74 3.44 -10.72
C ARG A 50 22.99 4.27 -9.47
N ALA A 51 22.78 3.72 -8.29
CA ALA A 51 22.77 4.46 -7.04
C ALA A 51 24.05 5.26 -6.77
N LYS A 52 25.21 4.76 -7.24
CA LYS A 52 26.51 5.43 -7.08
C LYS A 52 26.71 6.64 -8.00
N ASP A 53 25.98 6.68 -9.10
CA ASP A 53 26.06 7.75 -10.10
C ASP A 53 24.99 8.83 -9.90
N LEU A 54 24.07 8.62 -8.94
CA LEU A 54 22.99 9.53 -8.61
C LEU A 54 23.41 10.45 -7.47
N HIS A 55 22.96 11.72 -7.50
CA HIS A 55 23.27 12.72 -6.48
C HIS A 55 22.01 13.45 -6.02
N GLY A 56 21.82 13.51 -4.69
CA GLY A 56 20.75 14.28 -4.08
C GLY A 56 19.34 13.73 -4.29
N VAL A 57 19.20 12.48 -4.72
CA VAL A 57 17.89 11.85 -4.90
C VAL A 57 17.26 11.59 -3.52
N GLU A 58 16.00 11.97 -3.36
CA GLU A 58 15.21 11.65 -2.18
C GLU A 58 14.11 10.64 -2.54
N ILE A 59 14.15 9.46 -1.90
CA ILE A 59 13.07 8.49 -2.00
C ILE A 59 12.16 8.65 -0.80
N VAL A 60 10.88 8.94 -1.05
CA VAL A 60 9.86 9.04 -0.02
C VAL A 60 8.88 7.88 -0.13
N ALA A 61 8.57 7.29 1.01
CA ALA A 61 7.62 6.19 1.11
C ALA A 61 6.96 6.20 2.48
N THR A 62 5.75 5.67 2.58
CA THR A 62 5.01 5.66 3.85
C THR A 62 4.49 4.27 4.14
N THR A 63 4.77 3.75 5.35
CA THR A 63 4.22 2.46 5.80
C THR A 63 4.45 1.34 4.77
N VAL A 64 5.61 1.32 4.11
CA VAL A 64 5.88 0.33 3.08
C VAL A 64 6.06 -1.05 3.70
N VAL A 65 5.39 -2.03 3.11
CA VAL A 65 5.53 -3.45 3.44
C VAL A 65 6.41 -4.08 2.37
N LYS A 66 7.59 -4.53 2.75
CA LYS A 66 8.53 -5.27 1.88
C LYS A 66 9.15 -6.42 2.67
N ASP A 67 9.46 -7.50 1.97
CA ASP A 67 10.20 -8.64 2.54
C ASP A 67 11.72 -8.40 2.46
N GLU A 68 12.16 -7.52 1.57
CA GLU A 68 13.56 -7.20 1.30
C GLU A 68 13.83 -5.69 1.43
N PRO A 69 15.08 -5.31 1.82
CA PRO A 69 15.48 -3.90 1.82
C PRO A 69 15.46 -3.31 0.40
N TYR A 70 15.34 -1.99 0.30
CA TYR A 70 15.41 -1.28 -0.97
C TYR A 70 16.80 -1.45 -1.62
N ALA A 71 16.81 -1.87 -2.90
CA ALA A 71 18.06 -2.02 -3.66
C ALA A 71 18.77 -0.66 -3.84
N ALA A 72 17.98 0.41 -4.02
CA ALA A 72 18.51 1.78 -4.05
C ALA A 72 19.26 2.15 -2.77
N TYR A 73 18.79 1.69 -1.59
CA TYR A 73 19.52 1.87 -0.33
C TYR A 73 20.78 1.01 -0.24
N LEU A 74 20.67 -0.29 -0.60
CA LEU A 74 21.78 -1.23 -0.44
C LEU A 74 22.99 -0.88 -1.29
N ASN A 75 22.77 -0.30 -2.47
CA ASN A 75 23.81 -0.01 -3.45
C ASN A 75 24.32 1.43 -3.45
N SER A 76 23.67 2.35 -2.70
CA SER A 76 24.19 3.69 -2.48
C SER A 76 25.14 3.70 -1.26
N ASP A 77 26.21 4.49 -1.34
CA ASP A 77 27.24 4.57 -0.30
C ASP A 77 26.93 5.67 0.72
N SER A 78 26.16 6.70 0.35
CA SER A 78 25.89 7.86 1.20
C SER A 78 24.54 8.55 0.92
N ASN A 79 24.15 9.45 1.83
CA ASN A 79 22.98 10.32 1.67
C ASN A 79 23.13 11.38 0.58
N GLU A 80 24.36 11.65 0.16
CA GLU A 80 24.62 12.56 -0.95
C GLU A 80 24.17 11.96 -2.29
N GLN A 81 24.10 10.64 -2.35
CA GLN A 81 23.60 9.91 -3.50
C GLN A 81 22.08 9.75 -3.40
N ILE A 82 21.63 8.88 -2.49
CA ILE A 82 20.21 8.58 -2.26
C ILE A 82 19.93 8.65 -0.77
N ARG A 83 18.96 9.45 -0.39
CA ARG A 83 18.41 9.52 0.96
C ARG A 83 16.96 9.05 0.97
N PHE A 84 16.54 8.54 2.12
CA PHE A 84 15.16 8.11 2.32
C PHE A 84 14.45 8.98 3.33
N ALA A 85 13.15 9.20 3.14
CA ALA A 85 12.29 9.87 4.10
C ALA A 85 10.96 9.12 4.20
N THR A 86 10.44 8.97 5.42
CA THR A 86 9.20 8.25 5.66
C THR A 86 8.41 8.86 6.81
N ALA A 87 7.08 8.84 6.70
CA ALA A 87 6.19 9.25 7.79
C ALA A 87 5.89 8.09 8.77
N HIS A 88 6.26 6.86 8.43
CA HIS A 88 6.10 5.70 9.31
C HIS A 88 7.25 4.71 9.08
N MET A 89 8.06 4.48 10.11
CA MET A 89 9.22 3.61 10.03
C MET A 89 8.88 2.17 10.37
N ASN A 90 9.03 1.28 9.41
CA ASN A 90 9.05 -0.17 9.59
C ASN A 90 10.45 -0.68 9.97
N GLY A 91 10.67 -1.98 9.92
CA GLY A 91 11.93 -2.59 10.34
C GLY A 91 13.14 -2.11 9.53
N PHE A 92 12.98 -2.00 8.22
CA PHE A 92 14.07 -1.55 7.33
C PHE A 92 14.39 -0.07 7.51
N GLU A 93 13.38 0.80 7.53
CA GLU A 93 13.58 2.23 7.69
C GLU A 93 14.20 2.57 9.06
N ARG A 94 13.85 1.84 10.14
CA ARG A 94 14.49 1.98 11.45
C ARG A 94 15.98 1.63 11.40
N LYS A 95 16.35 0.60 10.64
CA LYS A 95 17.75 0.25 10.43
C LYS A 95 18.45 1.33 9.62
N MET A 96 17.87 1.74 8.51
CA MET A 96 18.40 2.81 7.67
C MET A 96 18.55 4.14 8.43
N SER A 97 17.63 4.43 9.36
CA SER A 97 17.71 5.61 10.22
C SER A 97 18.87 5.53 11.22
N LYS A 98 19.17 4.34 11.76
CA LYS A 98 20.37 4.15 12.62
C LYS A 98 21.67 4.38 11.85
N ASP A 99 21.68 4.07 10.56
CA ASP A 99 22.80 4.33 9.66
C ASP A 99 22.83 5.80 9.16
N GLY A 100 21.91 6.66 9.66
CA GLY A 100 21.79 8.06 9.27
C GLY A 100 21.30 8.26 7.83
N ARG A 101 20.60 7.29 7.24
CA ARG A 101 20.22 7.28 5.81
C ARG A 101 18.72 7.32 5.56
N CYS A 102 17.92 7.39 6.63
CA CYS A 102 16.48 7.57 6.53
C CYS A 102 15.99 8.56 7.58
N TRP A 103 15.21 9.55 7.17
CA TRP A 103 14.61 10.55 8.02
C TRP A 103 13.16 10.23 8.33
N PHE A 104 12.78 10.46 9.59
CA PHE A 104 11.37 10.43 9.97
C PHE A 104 10.73 11.79 9.68
N ILE A 105 9.56 11.77 9.05
CA ILE A 105 8.74 12.94 8.79
C ILE A 105 7.64 12.98 9.85
N PRO A 106 7.70 13.87 10.84
CA PRO A 106 6.69 14.00 11.89
C PRO A 106 5.45 14.71 11.35
N ILE A 107 4.52 13.97 10.81
CA ILE A 107 3.28 14.48 10.22
C ILE A 107 2.10 13.59 10.62
N LEU A 108 0.92 14.17 10.76
CA LEU A 108 -0.30 13.40 10.92
C LEU A 108 -0.68 12.74 9.59
N PHE A 109 -1.19 11.52 9.67
CA PHE A 109 -1.48 10.72 8.48
C PHE A 109 -2.45 11.42 7.51
N ASN A 110 -3.48 12.10 8.04
CA ASN A 110 -4.45 12.88 7.26
C ASN A 110 -3.87 14.14 6.60
N GLU A 111 -2.64 14.54 6.96
CA GLU A 111 -1.95 15.69 6.36
C GLU A 111 -0.99 15.27 5.25
N LEU A 112 -0.70 13.96 5.11
CA LEU A 112 0.20 13.43 4.08
C LEU A 112 -0.10 13.95 2.68
N PRO A 113 -1.37 14.00 2.21
CA PRO A 113 -1.66 14.49 0.87
C PRO A 113 -1.24 15.94 0.62
N LYS A 114 -1.19 16.77 1.68
CA LYS A 114 -0.71 18.16 1.59
C LYS A 114 0.81 18.26 1.62
N TYR A 115 1.46 17.27 2.26
CA TYR A 115 2.91 17.20 2.34
C TYR A 115 3.56 16.73 1.03
N TRP A 116 2.83 15.95 0.23
CA TRP A 116 3.30 15.41 -1.04
C TRP A 116 3.32 16.48 -2.16
N GLU A 117 3.82 17.67 -1.85
CA GLU A 117 4.15 18.67 -2.87
C GLU A 117 5.51 18.34 -3.51
N ASN A 118 5.64 18.68 -4.80
CA ASN A 118 6.90 18.54 -5.55
C ASN A 118 7.45 17.10 -5.64
N ILE A 119 6.59 16.14 -5.94
CA ILE A 119 7.01 14.79 -6.33
C ILE A 119 7.38 14.82 -7.82
N ASP A 120 8.67 14.59 -8.12
CA ASP A 120 9.13 14.52 -9.51
C ASP A 120 8.67 13.24 -10.18
N LYS A 121 8.73 12.11 -9.45
CA LYS A 121 8.29 10.81 -9.97
C LYS A 121 7.52 10.02 -8.90
N LEU A 122 6.38 9.50 -9.30
CA LEU A 122 5.66 8.47 -8.56
C LEU A 122 5.92 7.14 -9.27
N ILE A 123 6.53 6.20 -8.57
CA ILE A 123 6.85 4.86 -9.09
C ILE A 123 6.19 3.84 -8.17
N ILE A 124 5.16 3.16 -8.65
CA ILE A 124 4.36 2.25 -7.84
C ILE A 124 4.00 0.97 -8.56
N GLN A 125 3.85 -0.13 -7.81
CA GLN A 125 3.26 -1.36 -8.31
C GLN A 125 1.74 -1.26 -8.39
N VAL A 126 1.17 -1.90 -9.41
CA VAL A 126 -0.28 -1.95 -9.65
C VAL A 126 -0.71 -3.31 -10.20
N HIS A 127 -2.00 -3.63 -10.06
CA HIS A 127 -2.61 -4.75 -10.77
C HIS A 127 -2.61 -4.52 -12.30
N PRO A 128 -2.55 -5.57 -13.13
CA PRO A 128 -2.61 -5.45 -14.58
C PRO A 128 -3.79 -4.62 -15.08
N MET A 129 -3.58 -3.95 -16.20
CA MET A 129 -4.60 -3.10 -16.83
C MET A 129 -5.81 -3.92 -17.30
N ASP A 130 -7.00 -3.39 -17.06
CA ASP A 130 -8.24 -3.97 -17.55
C ASP A 130 -8.54 -3.57 -19.01
N GLN A 131 -9.62 -4.13 -19.57
CA GLN A 131 -10.05 -3.83 -20.94
C GLN A 131 -10.46 -2.39 -21.18
N TRP A 132 -10.74 -1.62 -20.13
CA TRP A 132 -11.11 -0.21 -20.21
C TRP A 132 -9.94 0.75 -20.01
N GLY A 133 -8.74 0.20 -19.80
CA GLY A 133 -7.52 0.96 -19.61
C GLY A 133 -7.27 1.40 -18.17
N ASN A 134 -7.88 0.73 -17.19
CA ASN A 134 -7.67 1.04 -15.79
C ASN A 134 -6.71 0.06 -15.13
N PHE A 135 -5.78 0.59 -14.36
CA PHE A 135 -4.92 -0.13 -13.44
C PHE A 135 -5.52 -0.06 -12.04
N ASN A 136 -5.72 -1.19 -11.40
CA ASN A 136 -6.17 -1.20 -10.02
C ASN A 136 -4.97 -1.01 -9.08
N LEU A 137 -5.11 -0.09 -8.12
CA LEU A 137 -4.06 0.27 -7.17
C LEU A 137 -3.83 -0.81 -6.10
N GLY A 138 -4.67 -1.85 -6.06
CA GLY A 138 -4.59 -2.88 -5.04
C GLY A 138 -4.95 -2.37 -3.63
N PRO A 139 -4.52 -3.06 -2.57
CA PRO A 139 -4.90 -2.75 -1.19
C PRO A 139 -4.14 -1.54 -0.58
N GLN A 140 -3.78 -0.56 -1.38
CA GLN A 140 -2.91 0.56 -0.99
C GLN A 140 -3.44 1.93 -1.42
N ALA A 141 -4.70 2.05 -1.73
CA ALA A 141 -5.25 3.23 -2.39
C ALA A 141 -5.25 4.54 -1.58
N SER A 142 -5.07 4.51 -0.34
CA SER A 142 -4.90 5.56 0.67
C SER A 142 -4.63 7.00 0.19
N ASP A 143 -3.45 7.52 0.58
CA ASP A 143 -2.94 8.83 0.18
C ASP A 143 -2.38 8.85 -1.26
N LEU A 144 -2.40 7.71 -1.96
CA LEU A 144 -1.94 7.62 -3.36
C LEU A 144 -2.61 8.64 -4.28
N ARG A 145 -3.88 9.01 -4.04
CA ARG A 145 -4.53 10.06 -4.81
C ARG A 145 -3.85 11.42 -4.65
N GLY A 146 -3.36 11.72 -3.45
CA GLY A 146 -2.53 12.90 -3.21
C GLY A 146 -1.22 12.85 -4.00
N LEU A 147 -0.53 11.72 -3.95
CA LEU A 147 0.71 11.48 -4.71
C LEU A 147 0.50 11.54 -6.23
N ILE A 148 -0.56 10.91 -6.75
CA ILE A 148 -0.92 10.94 -8.17
C ILE A 148 -1.15 12.38 -8.66
N ARG A 149 -1.82 13.22 -7.87
CA ARG A 149 -2.04 14.62 -8.21
C ARG A 149 -0.78 15.48 -8.13
N ALA A 150 0.14 15.14 -7.22
CA ALA A 150 1.37 15.89 -6.96
C ALA A 150 2.51 15.52 -7.90
N ALA A 151 2.51 14.31 -8.44
CA ALA A 151 3.59 13.79 -9.26
C ALA A 151 3.66 14.46 -10.64
N LYS A 152 4.87 14.82 -11.06
CA LYS A 152 5.13 15.33 -12.42
C LYS A 152 5.19 14.20 -13.45
N THR A 153 5.61 13.00 -13.02
CA THR A 153 5.72 11.80 -13.86
C THR A 153 5.21 10.60 -13.08
N ILE A 154 4.33 9.81 -13.68
CA ILE A 154 3.75 8.60 -13.10
C ILE A 154 4.26 7.39 -13.87
N ILE A 155 4.95 6.49 -13.17
CA ILE A 155 5.50 5.25 -13.70
C ILE A 155 4.87 4.09 -12.95
N LEU A 156 4.21 3.20 -13.66
CA LEU A 156 3.58 2.02 -13.07
C LEU A 156 4.43 0.77 -13.33
N GLU A 157 4.66 -0.02 -12.29
CA GLU A 157 5.20 -1.37 -12.39
C GLU A 157 4.05 -2.37 -12.25
N VAL A 158 3.70 -3.04 -13.33
CA VAL A 158 2.60 -4.00 -13.34
C VAL A 158 3.04 -5.31 -12.69
N ASN A 159 2.24 -5.79 -11.74
CA ASN A 159 2.47 -7.05 -11.05
C ASN A 159 1.17 -7.87 -11.03
N GLN A 160 1.18 -9.06 -11.66
CA GLN A 160 0.02 -9.96 -11.71
C GLN A 160 -0.37 -10.51 -10.34
N ASN A 161 0.56 -10.51 -9.38
CA ASN A 161 0.30 -10.94 -8.01
C ASN A 161 -0.33 -9.83 -7.14
N MET A 162 -0.41 -8.58 -7.64
CA MET A 162 -1.11 -7.50 -6.95
C MET A 162 -2.61 -7.81 -6.90
N PRO A 163 -3.21 -8.00 -5.72
CA PRO A 163 -4.64 -8.27 -5.63
C PRO A 163 -5.45 -7.05 -6.09
N LYS A 164 -6.58 -7.32 -6.74
CA LYS A 164 -7.52 -6.27 -7.11
C LYS A 164 -8.37 -5.89 -5.90
N ALA A 165 -8.34 -4.61 -5.52
CA ALA A 165 -9.22 -4.06 -4.50
C ALA A 165 -10.46 -3.43 -5.13
N LEU A 166 -11.63 -3.73 -4.58
CA LEU A 166 -12.89 -3.11 -4.98
C LEU A 166 -13.14 -1.88 -4.11
N GLY A 167 -13.73 -0.85 -4.68
CA GLY A 167 -14.08 0.36 -3.93
C GLY A 167 -14.02 1.61 -4.78
N TYR A 168 -14.10 2.75 -4.10
CA TYR A 168 -14.05 4.06 -4.72
C TYR A 168 -12.59 4.53 -4.88
N GLU A 169 -12.28 5.14 -6.04
CA GLU A 169 -10.94 5.66 -6.36
C GLU A 169 -9.77 4.65 -6.26
N THR A 170 -10.05 3.36 -6.49
CA THR A 170 -9.05 2.29 -6.48
C THR A 170 -8.33 2.11 -7.81
N GLU A 171 -8.66 2.89 -8.82
CA GLU A 171 -8.16 2.70 -10.19
C GLU A 171 -7.50 3.98 -10.74
N LEU A 172 -6.50 3.79 -11.59
CA LEU A 172 -5.83 4.84 -12.34
C LEU A 172 -5.92 4.50 -13.83
N ASN A 173 -6.41 5.45 -14.62
CA ASN A 173 -6.57 5.23 -16.06
C ASN A 173 -5.25 5.45 -16.82
N LEU A 174 -5.06 4.71 -17.88
CA LEU A 174 -3.88 4.80 -18.76
C LEU A 174 -3.61 6.23 -19.27
N CYS A 175 -4.65 7.06 -19.42
CA CYS A 175 -4.45 8.46 -19.84
C CYS A 175 -3.69 9.30 -18.82
N ASP A 176 -3.73 8.94 -17.54
CA ASP A 176 -3.13 9.67 -16.44
C ASP A 176 -1.74 9.12 -16.08
N VAL A 177 -1.23 8.14 -16.84
CA VAL A 177 0.05 7.46 -16.63
C VAL A 177 1.02 7.86 -17.74
N ASP A 178 2.27 8.10 -17.38
CA ASP A 178 3.31 8.43 -18.38
C ASP A 178 3.99 7.18 -18.93
N TYR A 179 4.37 6.26 -18.06
CA TYR A 179 5.10 5.05 -18.43
C TYR A 179 4.58 3.82 -17.69
N VAL A 180 4.71 2.66 -18.34
CA VAL A 180 4.34 1.36 -17.79
C VAL A 180 5.51 0.40 -17.95
N VAL A 181 5.81 -0.36 -16.90
CA VAL A 181 6.78 -1.44 -16.89
C VAL A 181 6.03 -2.73 -16.58
N GLU A 182 6.17 -3.75 -17.42
CA GLU A 182 5.72 -5.09 -17.06
C GLU A 182 6.77 -5.73 -16.15
N GLY A 183 6.43 -5.79 -14.84
CA GLY A 183 7.33 -6.30 -13.83
C GLY A 183 7.50 -7.82 -13.87
N SER A 184 8.47 -8.33 -13.10
CA SER A 184 8.77 -9.77 -12.98
C SER A 184 7.71 -10.57 -12.23
N ASN A 185 6.63 -9.93 -11.78
CA ASN A 185 5.59 -10.52 -10.93
C ASN A 185 6.14 -11.06 -9.62
N HIS A 186 6.97 -10.27 -8.94
CA HIS A 186 7.47 -10.58 -7.61
C HIS A 186 6.30 -10.91 -6.66
N PRO A 187 6.40 -11.94 -5.81
CA PRO A 187 5.38 -12.24 -4.81
C PRO A 187 5.06 -11.04 -3.94
N MET A 188 3.78 -10.84 -3.62
CA MET A 188 3.39 -9.77 -2.73
C MET A 188 3.89 -10.03 -1.31
N PRO A 189 4.41 -9.00 -0.62
CA PRO A 189 4.90 -9.15 0.74
C PRO A 189 3.75 -9.52 1.70
N GLN A 190 4.06 -10.32 2.70
CA GLN A 190 3.11 -10.75 3.71
C GLN A 190 3.46 -10.13 5.07
N ILE A 191 2.46 -9.60 5.76
CA ILE A 191 2.60 -9.22 7.17
C ILE A 191 2.23 -10.46 7.99
N PRO A 192 3.19 -11.07 8.72
CA PRO A 192 2.89 -12.25 9.51
C PRO A 192 1.86 -11.93 10.59
N ASN A 193 0.80 -12.73 10.67
CA ASN A 193 -0.14 -12.66 11.76
C ASN A 193 0.57 -13.09 13.05
N ARG A 194 0.61 -12.22 14.06
CA ARG A 194 1.25 -12.55 15.33
C ARG A 194 0.27 -13.27 16.22
N ALA A 195 0.59 -14.50 16.58
CA ALA A 195 -0.11 -15.19 17.67
C ALA A 195 -0.08 -14.31 18.92
N GLY A 196 -1.23 -14.15 19.58
CA GLY A 196 -1.33 -13.44 20.84
C GLY A 196 -0.54 -14.14 21.95
N THR A 197 -0.02 -13.38 22.89
CA THR A 197 0.56 -13.90 24.14
C THR A 197 -0.56 -14.19 25.16
N PRO A 198 -0.29 -14.94 26.23
CA PRO A 198 -1.27 -15.10 27.33
C PRO A 198 -1.75 -13.78 27.94
N VAL A 199 -0.93 -12.72 27.85
CA VAL A 199 -1.31 -11.38 28.31
C VAL A 199 -2.32 -10.76 27.34
N ASP A 200 -2.10 -10.90 26.01
CA ASP A 200 -3.02 -10.43 24.99
C ASP A 200 -4.38 -11.14 25.11
N ASP A 201 -4.37 -12.46 25.37
CA ASP A 201 -5.58 -13.24 25.59
C ASP A 201 -6.37 -12.74 26.81
N LYS A 202 -5.66 -12.42 27.91
CA LYS A 202 -6.29 -11.87 29.10
C LYS A 202 -6.85 -10.46 28.89
N ILE A 203 -6.18 -9.64 28.10
CA ILE A 203 -6.71 -8.33 27.71
C ILE A 203 -7.98 -8.52 26.86
N ALA A 204 -7.95 -9.44 25.91
CA ALA A 204 -9.13 -9.76 25.10
C ALA A 204 -10.31 -10.23 25.95
N ASP A 205 -10.09 -11.01 27.03
CA ASP A 205 -11.14 -11.43 27.96
C ASP A 205 -11.89 -10.25 28.63
N TYR A 206 -11.22 -9.12 28.80
CA TYR A 206 -11.87 -7.91 29.32
C TYR A 206 -12.61 -7.13 28.22
N ILE A 207 -12.17 -7.25 26.96
CA ILE A 207 -12.77 -6.52 25.83
C ILE A 207 -14.04 -7.21 25.32
N ILE A 208 -14.03 -8.55 25.20
CA ILE A 208 -15.15 -9.31 24.64
C ILE A 208 -16.51 -8.97 25.30
N PRO A 209 -16.64 -8.91 26.63
CA PRO A 209 -17.93 -8.58 27.30
C PRO A 209 -18.45 -7.17 27.00
N MET A 210 -17.63 -6.30 26.41
CA MET A 210 -18.00 -4.92 26.04
C MET A 210 -18.55 -4.82 24.63
N ILE A 211 -18.50 -5.91 23.85
CA ILE A 211 -18.93 -5.97 22.46
C ILE A 211 -20.30 -6.61 22.41
N GLU A 212 -21.27 -5.88 21.91
CA GLU A 212 -22.66 -6.31 21.77
C GLU A 212 -22.98 -6.76 20.34
N ASP A 213 -24.09 -7.48 20.16
CA ASP A 213 -24.64 -7.78 18.83
C ASP A 213 -24.83 -6.48 18.03
N GLY A 214 -24.47 -6.50 16.76
CA GLY A 214 -24.57 -5.33 15.87
C GLY A 214 -23.44 -4.31 16.05
N SER A 215 -22.44 -4.57 16.89
CA SER A 215 -21.30 -3.66 17.06
C SER A 215 -20.50 -3.49 15.78
N THR A 216 -20.01 -2.27 15.55
CA THR A 216 -19.06 -1.95 14.48
C THR A 216 -17.65 -1.89 15.04
N LEU A 217 -16.73 -2.66 14.46
CA LEU A 217 -15.39 -2.86 15.01
C LEU A 217 -14.31 -2.25 14.12
N GLN A 218 -13.24 -1.80 14.79
CA GLN A 218 -11.93 -1.63 14.15
C GLN A 218 -10.94 -2.61 14.78
N LEU A 219 -10.39 -3.51 13.98
CA LEU A 219 -9.32 -4.43 14.37
C LEU A 219 -8.06 -4.09 13.58
N GLY A 220 -6.98 -3.79 14.30
CA GLY A 220 -5.69 -3.50 13.72
C GLY A 220 -4.76 -4.71 13.69
N ILE A 221 -3.51 -4.50 13.29
CA ILE A 221 -2.44 -5.52 13.34
C ILE A 221 -1.85 -5.60 14.75
N GLY A 222 -1.56 -6.83 15.20
CA GLY A 222 -0.86 -7.06 16.48
C GLY A 222 -1.48 -8.18 17.32
N GLY A 223 -0.81 -8.56 18.40
CA GLY A 223 -1.22 -9.68 19.26
C GLY A 223 -2.59 -9.46 19.92
N ILE A 224 -2.83 -8.27 20.46
CA ILE A 224 -4.13 -7.96 21.12
C ILE A 224 -5.31 -7.99 20.13
N PRO A 225 -5.27 -7.27 18.98
CA PRO A 225 -6.38 -7.34 18.01
C PRO A 225 -6.61 -8.76 17.48
N SER A 226 -5.54 -9.52 17.24
CA SER A 226 -5.66 -10.93 16.81
C SER A 226 -6.30 -11.81 17.87
N ALA A 227 -5.98 -11.61 19.16
CA ALA A 227 -6.61 -12.34 20.26
C ALA A 227 -8.10 -11.97 20.40
N VAL A 228 -8.45 -10.68 20.24
CA VAL A 228 -9.84 -10.21 20.26
C VAL A 228 -10.62 -10.82 19.10
N GLY A 229 -10.10 -10.75 17.86
CA GLY A 229 -10.77 -11.31 16.68
C GLY A 229 -11.06 -12.80 16.81
N ARG A 230 -10.05 -13.58 17.23
CA ARG A 230 -10.20 -15.03 17.47
C ARG A 230 -11.27 -15.33 18.52
N LYS A 231 -11.23 -14.66 19.69
CA LYS A 231 -12.24 -14.87 20.75
C LYS A 231 -13.64 -14.44 20.33
N LEU A 232 -13.77 -13.39 19.52
CA LEU A 232 -15.05 -12.98 18.94
C LEU A 232 -15.61 -14.05 18.00
N ALA A 233 -14.75 -14.64 17.17
CA ALA A 233 -15.16 -15.72 16.26
C ALA A 233 -15.74 -16.93 17.04
N GLU A 234 -15.22 -17.22 18.24
CA GLU A 234 -15.66 -18.29 19.14
C GLU A 234 -16.82 -17.86 20.05
N SER A 235 -17.17 -16.59 20.17
CA SER A 235 -18.21 -16.07 21.07
C SER A 235 -19.63 -16.23 20.51
N ASP A 236 -20.65 -15.90 21.32
CA ASP A 236 -22.06 -15.85 20.90
C ASP A 236 -22.44 -14.53 20.21
N VAL A 237 -21.55 -13.55 20.19
CA VAL A 237 -21.78 -12.24 19.54
C VAL A 237 -21.99 -12.42 18.04
N LYS A 238 -22.94 -11.67 17.48
CA LYS A 238 -23.33 -11.77 16.05
C LYS A 238 -23.65 -10.40 15.46
N ASP A 239 -23.95 -10.41 14.17
CA ASP A 239 -24.36 -9.23 13.40
C ASP A 239 -23.30 -8.10 13.43
N LEU A 240 -22.03 -8.46 13.57
CA LEU A 240 -20.93 -7.52 13.58
C LEU A 240 -20.71 -6.86 12.21
N SER A 241 -20.19 -5.65 12.24
CA SER A 241 -19.71 -4.94 11.05
C SER A 241 -18.28 -4.43 11.27
N GLY A 242 -17.61 -4.06 10.21
CA GLY A 242 -16.26 -3.50 10.26
C GLY A 242 -16.22 -2.05 9.77
N HIS A 243 -15.52 -1.21 10.52
CA HIS A 243 -15.14 0.13 10.11
C HIS A 243 -13.67 0.31 10.48
N THR A 244 -12.77 0.05 9.53
CA THR A 244 -11.34 -0.16 9.83
C THR A 244 -10.44 0.45 8.77
N GLU A 245 -9.24 0.83 9.18
CA GLU A 245 -8.18 1.25 8.27
C GLU A 245 -7.61 0.06 7.47
N MET A 246 -7.44 -1.09 8.13
CA MET A 246 -6.82 -2.28 7.54
C MET A 246 -7.78 -3.47 7.61
N LEU A 247 -7.86 -4.23 6.53
CA LEU A 247 -8.51 -5.55 6.52
C LEU A 247 -7.48 -6.59 7.00
N VAL A 248 -7.57 -6.96 8.27
CA VAL A 248 -6.71 -7.99 8.87
C VAL A 248 -7.39 -9.35 8.85
N ASP A 249 -6.60 -10.44 8.97
CA ASP A 249 -7.10 -11.82 8.92
C ASP A 249 -8.27 -12.09 9.89
N SER A 250 -8.29 -11.41 11.04
CA SER A 250 -9.40 -11.52 12.00
C SER A 250 -10.77 -11.20 11.40
N TYR A 251 -10.88 -10.36 10.37
CA TYR A 251 -12.14 -10.13 9.67
C TYR A 251 -12.54 -11.31 8.80
N VAL A 252 -11.57 -12.02 8.22
CA VAL A 252 -11.81 -13.26 7.48
C VAL A 252 -12.32 -14.34 8.42
N ASP A 253 -11.63 -14.52 9.57
CA ASP A 253 -12.05 -15.45 10.62
C ASP A 253 -13.49 -15.18 11.11
N LEU A 254 -13.81 -13.92 11.37
CA LEU A 254 -15.14 -13.49 11.79
C LEU A 254 -16.20 -13.72 10.70
N TYR A 255 -15.85 -13.51 9.44
CA TYR A 255 -16.73 -13.78 8.30
C TYR A 255 -17.00 -15.28 8.15
N GLU A 256 -15.96 -16.11 8.16
CA GLU A 256 -16.08 -17.57 8.09
C GLU A 256 -16.85 -18.17 9.26
N ALA A 257 -16.74 -17.56 10.45
CA ALA A 257 -17.53 -17.91 11.63
C ALA A 257 -18.99 -17.40 11.58
N GLY A 258 -19.40 -16.69 10.51
CA GLY A 258 -20.74 -16.13 10.37
C GLY A 258 -21.06 -15.00 11.34
N LYS A 259 -20.05 -14.33 11.91
CA LYS A 259 -20.21 -13.22 12.87
C LYS A 259 -20.42 -11.88 12.17
N ILE A 260 -19.92 -11.72 10.96
CA ILE A 260 -20.08 -10.52 10.15
C ILE A 260 -21.20 -10.74 9.16
N THR A 261 -22.30 -10.02 9.32
CA THR A 261 -23.51 -10.12 8.49
C THR A 261 -23.78 -8.81 7.74
N VAL A 262 -23.05 -7.74 8.06
CA VAL A 262 -23.18 -6.41 7.47
C VAL A 262 -21.87 -6.04 6.79
N ASN A 263 -21.91 -5.07 5.91
CA ASN A 263 -20.77 -4.62 5.12
C ASN A 263 -19.58 -4.21 5.99
N ILE A 264 -18.38 -4.63 5.60
CA ILE A 264 -17.14 -4.07 6.15
C ILE A 264 -16.84 -2.79 5.38
N VAL A 265 -16.79 -1.68 6.10
CA VAL A 265 -16.46 -0.37 5.55
C VAL A 265 -15.03 -0.05 5.93
N PHE A 266 -14.18 0.11 4.94
CA PHE A 266 -12.83 0.62 5.16
C PHE A 266 -12.85 2.12 4.98
N PHE A 267 -12.47 2.85 6.03
CA PHE A 267 -12.19 4.26 5.90
C PHE A 267 -10.70 4.45 5.83
N ARG A 268 -10.34 5.31 4.94
CA ARG A 268 -9.07 5.94 5.02
C ARG A 268 -9.24 7.45 5.10
N THR A 269 -8.81 7.95 6.23
CA THR A 269 -8.82 9.36 6.53
C THR A 269 -7.76 10.09 5.73
N ALA A 270 -8.18 10.87 4.80
CA ALA A 270 -7.67 12.18 4.41
C ALA A 270 -8.37 12.70 3.15
N THR A 271 -9.61 12.74 3.13
CA THR A 271 -10.57 13.07 2.07
C THR A 271 -11.27 11.81 1.53
N GLU A 272 -12.37 11.44 2.22
CA GLU A 272 -13.52 10.72 1.68
C GLU A 272 -13.25 9.54 0.72
N ILE A 273 -12.54 8.48 1.16
CA ILE A 273 -12.52 7.23 0.41
C ILE A 273 -13.18 6.14 1.25
N LEU A 274 -14.38 5.78 0.85
CA LEU A 274 -15.16 4.70 1.41
C LEU A 274 -14.88 3.42 0.62
N TYR A 275 -14.22 2.43 1.21
CA TYR A 275 -14.18 1.08 0.68
C TYR A 275 -15.29 0.27 1.32
N ILE A 276 -16.22 -0.21 0.51
CA ILE A 276 -17.23 -1.17 0.94
C ILE A 276 -16.81 -2.52 0.37
N VAL A 277 -16.30 -3.41 1.21
CA VAL A 277 -16.19 -4.82 0.85
C VAL A 277 -17.54 -5.44 1.14
N HIS A 278 -18.30 -5.68 0.07
CA HIS A 278 -19.48 -6.53 0.15
C HIS A 278 -18.98 -7.96 0.18
N LEU A 279 -18.85 -8.52 1.37
CA LEU A 279 -18.65 -9.95 1.53
C LEU A 279 -19.98 -10.57 1.12
N GLY A 280 -20.07 -11.03 -0.14
CA GLY A 280 -21.29 -11.43 -0.78
C GLY A 280 -22.06 -12.43 0.07
N GLY A 281 -23.19 -11.99 0.61
CA GLY A 281 -24.22 -12.91 1.04
C GLY A 281 -24.70 -13.66 -0.18
N GLN A 282 -24.60 -14.97 -0.17
CA GLN A 282 -25.37 -15.81 -1.10
C GLN A 282 -26.84 -15.48 -0.83
N THR A 283 -27.43 -14.67 -1.68
CA THR A 283 -28.88 -14.69 -1.83
C THR A 283 -29.18 -15.90 -2.69
N GLU A 284 -29.85 -16.89 -2.11
CA GLU A 284 -30.59 -17.91 -2.84
C GLU A 284 -31.54 -17.29 -3.87
#